data_d50fa24536675ad7bfe30ad0f32f00f8
#
_entry.id   d50fa24536675ad7bfe30ad0f32f00f8
#
_cell.length_a   1.000
_cell.length_b   1.000
_cell.length_c   1.000
_cell.angle_alpha   90.00
_cell.angle_beta   90.00
_cell.angle_gamma   90.00
#
_symmetry.space_group_name_H-M   'P 1'
#
loop_
_entity.id
_entity.type
_entity.pdbx_description
1 polymer ?
#
loop_
_entity_poly.entity_id
_entity_poly.type
_entity_poly.pdbx_seq_one_letter_code
_entity_poly.pdbx_strand_id
1 'polypeptide(L)'
;MKFLASVLMIFICLEATAQSSFIDYQNNFPRVVDAMNRKADTLKKQFAAAGLQWPAKQIYIRSFKYDSQMEVWVRNSQSEPFKLFKTYSVCALAGTMGPKRMAGDYQVPEGFYYINEFKPNSAYHMSLGLNYPNASDKIVCSNSKLNPGGDIYIHGSCVTVGCIPIQDPQIEELYILAMSAKSNGQDFIPVHIFPVRFNNAKSMAYFEKTTKDEPDVQQFANKLKEVYDYFEKEKKLPVISIDTKGGYEIMN
;
A
#
# COMPACT_ATOMS: atom_id res chain seq x y z
N MET A 1 -36.05 -1.21 29.40
CA MET A 1 -34.84 -2.01 29.25
C MET A 1 -34.89 -3.07 28.14
N LYS A 2 -35.99 -3.80 27.93
CA LYS A 2 -36.08 -4.82 26.85
C LYS A 2 -36.03 -4.22 25.43
N PHE A 3 -36.55 -3.01 25.22
CA PHE A 3 -36.55 -2.35 23.91
C PHE A 3 -35.17 -1.86 23.46
N LEU A 4 -34.34 -1.43 24.40
CA LEU A 4 -32.95 -0.96 24.10
C LEU A 4 -32.03 -2.12 23.70
N ALA A 5 -32.21 -3.31 24.33
CA ALA A 5 -31.43 -4.51 23.99
C ALA A 5 -31.75 -5.03 22.57
N SER A 6 -33.04 -4.94 22.14
CA SER A 6 -33.44 -5.33 20.80
C SER A 6 -32.92 -4.40 19.72
N VAL A 7 -32.85 -3.09 19.97
CA VAL A 7 -32.28 -2.11 19.03
C VAL A 7 -30.75 -2.28 18.93
N LEU A 8 -30.06 -2.58 20.02
CA LEU A 8 -28.62 -2.83 20.02
C LEU A 8 -28.25 -4.11 19.26
N MET A 9 -29.08 -5.17 19.38
CA MET A 9 -28.88 -6.42 18.65
C MET A 9 -29.10 -6.27 17.14
N ILE A 10 -30.04 -5.43 16.73
CA ILE A 10 -30.31 -5.10 15.32
C ILE A 10 -29.12 -4.32 14.71
N PHE A 11 -28.48 -3.41 15.47
CA PHE A 11 -27.33 -2.65 15.00
C PHE A 11 -26.10 -3.54 14.80
N ILE A 12 -25.83 -4.48 15.72
CA ILE A 12 -24.73 -5.45 15.60
C ILE A 12 -24.92 -6.39 14.39
N CYS A 13 -26.18 -6.78 14.11
CA CYS A 13 -26.49 -7.60 12.93
C CYS A 13 -26.31 -6.84 11.61
N LEU A 14 -26.55 -5.52 11.58
CA LEU A 14 -26.35 -4.69 10.39
C LEU A 14 -24.87 -4.48 10.05
N GLU A 15 -24.02 -4.34 11.04
CA GLU A 15 -22.57 -4.24 10.81
C GLU A 15 -21.97 -5.56 10.31
N ALA A 16 -22.43 -6.70 10.80
CA ALA A 16 -22.00 -8.02 10.33
C ALA A 16 -22.41 -8.30 8.87
N THR A 17 -23.57 -7.80 8.44
CA THR A 17 -24.01 -7.94 7.04
C THR A 17 -23.26 -7.01 6.08
N ALA A 18 -22.81 -5.84 6.52
CA ALA A 18 -22.01 -4.94 5.69
C ALA A 18 -20.60 -5.50 5.43
N GLN A 19 -20.00 -6.22 6.38
CA GLN A 19 -18.69 -6.86 6.20
C GLN A 19 -18.75 -8.08 5.25
N SER A 20 -19.81 -8.87 5.25
CA SER A 20 -19.96 -10.00 4.32
C SER A 20 -20.15 -9.51 2.87
N SER A 21 -20.75 -8.35 2.68
CA SER A 21 -21.06 -7.81 1.36
C SER A 21 -19.83 -7.49 0.48
N PHE A 22 -18.67 -7.11 1.07
CA PHE A 22 -17.49 -6.81 0.28
C PHE A 22 -16.84 -8.07 -0.31
N ILE A 23 -16.66 -9.13 0.47
CA ILE A 23 -16.15 -10.42 -0.04
C ILE A 23 -17.12 -11.01 -1.07
N ASP A 24 -18.41 -10.99 -0.78
CA ASP A 24 -19.43 -11.51 -1.69
C ASP A 24 -19.43 -10.75 -3.02
N TYR A 25 -19.31 -9.42 -2.96
CA TYR A 25 -19.15 -8.61 -4.16
C TYR A 25 -17.88 -8.99 -4.95
N GLN A 26 -16.73 -9.16 -4.29
CA GLN A 26 -15.49 -9.54 -4.97
C GLN A 26 -15.57 -10.94 -5.57
N ASN A 27 -16.25 -11.87 -4.93
CA ASN A 27 -16.45 -13.24 -5.42
C ASN A 27 -17.40 -13.32 -6.64
N ASN A 28 -18.08 -12.25 -7.04
CA ASN A 28 -18.80 -12.20 -8.30
C ASN A 28 -17.89 -12.07 -9.53
N PHE A 29 -16.61 -11.79 -9.33
CA PHE A 29 -15.64 -11.67 -10.42
C PHE A 29 -14.90 -12.99 -10.65
N PRO A 30 -15.05 -13.63 -11.82
CA PRO A 30 -14.39 -14.92 -12.11
C PRO A 30 -12.89 -14.92 -11.85
N ARG A 31 -12.21 -13.82 -12.20
CA ARG A 31 -10.77 -13.67 -11.99
C ARG A 31 -10.37 -13.71 -10.51
N VAL A 32 -11.21 -13.18 -9.61
CA VAL A 32 -10.99 -13.27 -8.15
C VAL A 32 -11.18 -14.70 -7.67
N VAL A 33 -12.23 -15.38 -8.12
CA VAL A 33 -12.52 -16.79 -7.78
C VAL A 33 -11.38 -17.68 -8.25
N ASP A 34 -10.90 -17.49 -9.46
CA ASP A 34 -9.78 -18.24 -10.03
C ASP A 34 -8.48 -18.00 -9.25
N ALA A 35 -8.20 -16.76 -8.87
CA ALA A 35 -7.04 -16.43 -8.04
C ALA A 35 -7.14 -17.09 -6.64
N MET A 36 -8.32 -17.04 -6.02
CA MET A 36 -8.59 -17.71 -4.74
C MET A 36 -8.33 -19.21 -4.84
N ASN A 37 -8.86 -19.87 -5.87
CA ASN A 37 -8.68 -21.32 -6.11
C ASN A 37 -7.21 -21.69 -6.29
N ARG A 38 -6.42 -20.84 -6.97
CA ARG A 38 -4.98 -21.10 -7.17
C ARG A 38 -4.11 -20.81 -5.96
N LYS A 39 -4.46 -19.81 -5.14
CA LYS A 39 -3.53 -19.20 -4.17
C LYS A 39 -3.92 -19.40 -2.71
N ALA A 40 -5.21 -19.54 -2.36
CA ALA A 40 -5.67 -19.48 -0.98
C ALA A 40 -5.03 -20.56 -0.09
N ASP A 41 -4.97 -21.81 -0.54
CA ASP A 41 -4.40 -22.90 0.24
C ASP A 41 -2.90 -22.73 0.48
N THR A 42 -2.16 -22.24 -0.52
CA THR A 42 -0.72 -21.94 -0.39
C THR A 42 -0.52 -20.78 0.60
N LEU A 43 -1.27 -19.69 0.48
CA LEU A 43 -1.21 -18.56 1.40
C LEU A 43 -1.55 -18.99 2.83
N LYS A 44 -2.60 -19.79 3.02
CA LYS A 44 -2.98 -20.34 4.33
C LYS A 44 -1.84 -21.13 4.99
N LYS A 45 -1.18 -22.01 4.23
CA LYS A 45 -0.01 -22.78 4.72
C LYS A 45 1.15 -21.85 5.08
N GLN A 46 1.43 -20.84 4.27
CA GLN A 46 2.50 -19.87 4.52
C GLN A 46 2.19 -18.99 5.76
N PHE A 47 0.94 -18.59 5.96
CA PHE A 47 0.51 -17.89 7.18
C PHE A 47 0.76 -18.74 8.43
N ALA A 48 0.34 -20.00 8.41
CA ALA A 48 0.57 -20.93 9.51
C ALA A 48 2.07 -21.09 9.80
N ALA A 49 2.91 -21.26 8.78
CA ALA A 49 4.36 -21.37 8.93
C ALA A 49 5.01 -20.09 9.51
N ALA A 50 4.45 -18.92 9.24
CA ALA A 50 4.90 -17.64 9.76
C ALA A 50 4.33 -17.32 11.16
N GLY A 51 3.50 -18.17 11.74
CA GLY A 51 2.79 -17.90 13.00
C GLY A 51 1.78 -16.75 12.88
N LEU A 52 1.15 -16.61 11.71
CA LEU A 52 0.14 -15.63 11.42
C LEU A 52 -1.24 -16.27 11.30
N GLN A 53 -2.28 -15.50 11.63
CA GLN A 53 -3.66 -15.95 11.51
C GLN A 53 -4.19 -15.73 10.10
N TRP A 54 -4.78 -16.76 9.53
CA TRP A 54 -5.53 -16.68 8.27
C TRP A 54 -7.04 -16.55 8.53
N PRO A 55 -7.77 -15.74 7.77
CA PRO A 55 -7.32 -14.79 6.74
C PRO A 55 -6.57 -13.58 7.31
N ALA A 56 -5.82 -12.87 6.47
CA ALA A 56 -5.07 -11.69 6.88
C ALA A 56 -5.98 -10.65 7.53
N LYS A 57 -5.62 -10.18 8.73
CA LYS A 57 -6.41 -9.19 9.47
C LYS A 57 -5.93 -7.77 9.24
N GLN A 58 -4.62 -7.57 9.26
CA GLN A 58 -4.00 -6.28 8.99
C GLN A 58 -2.73 -6.48 8.19
N ILE A 59 -2.62 -5.72 7.11
CA ILE A 59 -1.44 -5.71 6.26
C ILE A 59 -0.91 -4.28 6.09
N TYR A 60 0.38 -4.18 5.84
CA TYR A 60 1.08 -2.98 5.46
C TYR A 60 1.99 -3.29 4.27
N ILE A 61 2.00 -2.43 3.28
CA ILE A 61 2.78 -2.59 2.04
C ILE A 61 3.82 -1.48 1.97
N ARG A 62 5.07 -1.83 1.63
CA ARG A 62 6.08 -0.84 1.32
C ARG A 62 6.83 -1.21 0.05
N SER A 63 6.99 -0.24 -0.84
CA SER A 63 7.69 -0.40 -2.12
C SER A 63 8.96 0.44 -2.13
N PHE A 64 10.03 -0.10 -2.73
CA PHE A 64 11.33 0.54 -2.85
C PHE A 64 11.68 0.66 -4.34
N LYS A 65 11.70 1.89 -4.86
CA LYS A 65 11.85 2.13 -6.29
C LYS A 65 13.16 1.57 -6.83
N TYR A 66 14.30 2.01 -6.31
CA TYR A 66 15.61 1.56 -6.76
C TYR A 66 15.83 0.06 -6.58
N ASP A 67 15.42 -0.46 -5.42
CA ASP A 67 15.61 -1.87 -5.08
C ASP A 67 14.66 -2.79 -5.85
N SER A 68 13.67 -2.23 -6.56
CA SER A 68 12.67 -2.97 -7.34
C SER A 68 11.97 -4.06 -6.50
N GLN A 69 11.61 -3.73 -5.26
CA GLN A 69 11.01 -4.66 -4.31
C GLN A 69 9.78 -4.05 -3.65
N MET A 70 8.82 -4.93 -3.37
CA MET A 70 7.63 -4.62 -2.58
C MET A 70 7.49 -5.62 -1.45
N GLU A 71 7.46 -5.14 -0.22
CA GLU A 71 7.26 -5.95 0.97
C GLU A 71 5.82 -5.91 1.44
N VAL A 72 5.33 -7.06 1.87
CA VAL A 72 4.04 -7.22 2.54
C VAL A 72 4.29 -7.65 3.99
N TRP A 73 3.88 -6.80 4.90
CA TRP A 73 3.96 -7.00 6.33
C TRP A 73 2.57 -7.31 6.88
N VAL A 74 2.48 -8.21 7.84
CA VAL A 74 1.22 -8.69 8.41
C VAL A 74 1.30 -8.69 9.93
N ARG A 75 0.17 -8.40 10.59
CA ARG A 75 -0.02 -8.59 12.03
C ARG A 75 -1.43 -9.13 12.33
N ASN A 76 -1.59 -9.84 13.43
CA ASN A 76 -2.88 -10.43 13.78
C ASN A 76 -3.81 -9.44 14.50
N SER A 77 -3.25 -8.40 15.15
CA SER A 77 -4.01 -7.35 15.83
C SER A 77 -3.27 -6.00 15.79
N GLN A 78 -3.96 -4.92 16.14
CA GLN A 78 -3.35 -3.58 16.17
C GLN A 78 -2.25 -3.42 17.24
N SER A 79 -2.33 -4.17 18.33
CA SER A 79 -1.34 -4.13 19.40
C SER A 79 -0.02 -4.82 19.06
N GLU A 80 -0.06 -5.78 18.12
CA GLU A 80 1.12 -6.55 17.73
C GLU A 80 2.02 -5.78 16.76
N PRO A 81 3.35 -6.03 16.78
CA PRO A 81 4.25 -5.57 15.74
C PRO A 81 3.97 -6.31 14.42
N PHE A 82 4.22 -5.63 13.31
CA PHE A 82 4.19 -6.25 12.00
C PHE A 82 5.33 -7.25 11.81
N LYS A 83 5.04 -8.36 11.13
CA LYS A 83 6.02 -9.36 10.69
C LYS A 83 6.12 -9.32 9.17
N LEU A 84 7.33 -9.39 8.63
CA LEU A 84 7.52 -9.53 7.18
C LEU A 84 6.95 -10.87 6.74
N PHE A 85 5.99 -10.83 5.82
CA PHE A 85 5.37 -12.03 5.28
C PHE A 85 5.94 -12.40 3.92
N LYS A 86 6.04 -11.43 3.01
CA LYS A 86 6.56 -11.64 1.64
C LYS A 86 7.30 -10.43 1.12
N THR A 87 8.21 -10.69 0.19
CA THR A 87 8.81 -9.68 -0.68
C THR A 87 8.54 -10.08 -2.12
N TYR A 88 7.90 -9.20 -2.87
CA TYR A 88 7.64 -9.32 -4.29
C TYR A 88 8.65 -8.51 -5.09
N SER A 89 8.95 -8.98 -6.30
CA SER A 89 9.73 -8.20 -7.27
C SER A 89 8.82 -7.21 -7.99
N VAL A 90 9.22 -5.94 -8.03
CA VAL A 90 8.65 -4.94 -8.94
C VAL A 90 9.36 -5.08 -10.27
N CYS A 91 8.66 -5.51 -11.30
CA CYS A 91 9.29 -5.98 -12.54
C CYS A 91 9.63 -4.86 -13.55
N ALA A 92 9.08 -3.67 -13.37
CA ALA A 92 9.42 -2.48 -14.16
C ALA A 92 9.30 -1.23 -13.30
N LEU A 93 10.14 -0.25 -13.58
CA LEU A 93 10.14 1.06 -12.93
C LEU A 93 10.07 2.15 -14.02
N ALA A 94 9.29 3.19 -13.77
CA ALA A 94 9.26 4.39 -14.58
C ALA A 94 9.71 5.60 -13.75
N GLY A 95 10.40 6.55 -14.38
CA GLY A 95 10.89 7.76 -13.76
C GLY A 95 12.20 7.60 -12.99
N THR A 96 12.50 8.58 -12.16
CA THR A 96 13.71 8.71 -11.35
C THR A 96 13.41 8.71 -9.86
N MET A 97 14.40 9.00 -9.01
CA MET A 97 14.15 9.26 -7.58
C MET A 97 13.43 10.59 -7.42
N GLY A 98 12.59 10.68 -6.39
CA GLY A 98 11.77 11.84 -6.11
C GLY A 98 10.27 11.59 -6.31
N PRO A 99 9.44 12.49 -5.76
CA PRO A 99 7.98 12.38 -5.80
C PRO A 99 7.42 12.65 -7.21
N LYS A 100 6.28 12.04 -7.53
CA LYS A 100 5.50 12.40 -8.72
C LYS A 100 4.79 13.73 -8.49
N ARG A 101 4.90 14.67 -9.46
CA ARG A 101 4.33 16.01 -9.33
C ARG A 101 3.48 16.46 -10.53
N MET A 102 3.55 15.77 -11.65
CA MET A 102 2.88 16.20 -12.87
C MET A 102 2.25 15.03 -13.63
N ALA A 103 1.08 15.26 -14.21
CA ALA A 103 0.48 14.31 -15.14
C ALA A 103 1.42 14.06 -16.33
N GLY A 104 1.59 12.79 -16.71
CA GLY A 104 2.44 12.42 -17.84
C GLY A 104 3.96 12.50 -17.60
N ASP A 105 4.42 12.71 -16.37
CA ASP A 105 5.85 12.73 -16.02
C ASP A 105 6.51 11.34 -15.99
N TYR A 106 5.75 10.29 -16.25
CA TYR A 106 6.21 8.90 -16.20
C TYR A 106 6.87 8.51 -14.87
N GLN A 107 6.44 9.12 -13.76
CA GLN A 107 7.04 8.97 -12.46
C GLN A 107 6.19 8.06 -11.56
N VAL A 108 6.82 7.04 -10.95
CA VAL A 108 6.24 6.33 -9.81
C VAL A 108 6.27 7.28 -8.61
N PRO A 109 5.12 7.52 -7.91
CA PRO A 109 5.10 8.42 -6.76
C PRO A 109 5.95 7.87 -5.61
N GLU A 110 6.42 8.78 -4.76
CA GLU A 110 7.00 8.50 -3.43
C GLU A 110 6.16 9.19 -2.37
N GLY A 111 5.95 8.52 -1.23
CA GLY A 111 5.12 9.06 -0.16
C GLY A 111 4.29 8.00 0.56
N PHE A 112 3.27 8.47 1.30
CA PHE A 112 2.43 7.66 2.15
C PHE A 112 1.00 7.63 1.62
N TYR A 113 0.61 6.46 1.13
CA TYR A 113 -0.67 6.20 0.46
C TYR A 113 -1.43 5.09 1.18
N TYR A 114 -2.63 4.81 0.67
CA TYR A 114 -3.42 3.62 1.03
C TYR A 114 -4.16 3.10 -0.21
N ILE A 115 -4.58 1.85 -0.15
CA ILE A 115 -5.41 1.24 -1.19
C ILE A 115 -6.81 1.85 -1.11
N ASN A 116 -7.26 2.50 -2.19
CA ASN A 116 -8.59 3.10 -2.29
C ASN A 116 -9.52 2.38 -3.28
N GLU A 117 -8.98 1.52 -4.14
CA GLU A 117 -9.76 0.81 -5.15
C GLU A 117 -9.30 -0.64 -5.32
N PHE A 118 -10.27 -1.52 -5.47
CA PHE A 118 -10.08 -2.92 -5.87
C PHE A 118 -10.62 -3.10 -7.28
N LYS A 119 -9.75 -3.37 -8.25
CA LYS A 119 -10.10 -3.48 -9.67
C LYS A 119 -9.83 -4.90 -10.19
N PRO A 120 -10.79 -5.83 -10.02
CA PRO A 120 -10.60 -7.24 -10.40
C PRO A 120 -10.48 -7.44 -11.90
N ASN A 121 -11.17 -6.62 -12.70
CA ASN A 121 -11.19 -6.67 -14.17
C ASN A 121 -10.28 -5.59 -14.79
N SER A 122 -9.07 -5.43 -14.25
CA SER A 122 -8.07 -4.53 -14.83
C SER A 122 -7.58 -5.04 -16.19
N ALA A 123 -7.21 -4.12 -17.09
CA ALA A 123 -6.49 -4.44 -18.31
C ALA A 123 -5.12 -5.10 -18.03
N TYR A 124 -4.57 -4.89 -16.84
CA TYR A 124 -3.32 -5.47 -16.37
C TYR A 124 -3.57 -6.61 -15.36
N HIS A 125 -4.44 -7.52 -15.70
CA HIS A 125 -4.89 -8.66 -14.92
C HIS A 125 -5.77 -8.26 -13.72
N MET A 126 -5.19 -7.89 -12.58
CA MET A 126 -5.85 -7.33 -11.39
C MET A 126 -5.09 -6.09 -10.95
N SER A 127 -5.78 -5.17 -10.27
CA SER A 127 -5.14 -3.95 -9.79
C SER A 127 -5.70 -3.48 -8.45
N LEU A 128 -4.83 -2.87 -7.65
CA LEU A 128 -5.14 -2.16 -6.41
C LEU A 128 -4.80 -0.69 -6.61
N GLY A 129 -5.80 0.18 -6.60
CA GLY A 129 -5.62 1.62 -6.76
C GLY A 129 -5.05 2.25 -5.50
N LEU A 130 -4.20 3.25 -5.68
CA LEU A 130 -3.66 4.07 -4.59
C LEU A 130 -4.38 5.42 -4.55
N ASN A 131 -4.56 5.98 -3.36
CA ASN A 131 -5.12 7.32 -3.17
C ASN A 131 -4.17 8.46 -3.62
N TYR A 132 -3.41 8.20 -4.69
CA TYR A 132 -2.61 9.24 -5.35
C TYR A 132 -3.54 10.10 -6.26
N PRO A 133 -3.42 11.44 -6.26
CA PRO A 133 -2.63 12.25 -5.33
C PRO A 133 -3.26 12.31 -3.92
N ASN A 134 -2.44 12.12 -2.88
CA ASN A 134 -2.87 12.29 -1.50
C ASN A 134 -2.97 13.78 -1.11
N ALA A 135 -3.27 14.10 0.15
CA ALA A 135 -3.41 15.50 0.59
C ALA A 135 -2.09 16.29 0.44
N SER A 136 -0.94 15.68 0.77
CA SER A 136 0.39 16.28 0.58
C SER A 136 0.63 16.64 -0.89
N ASP A 137 0.42 15.67 -1.79
CA ASP A 137 0.62 15.88 -3.23
C ASP A 137 -0.27 17.01 -3.77
N LYS A 138 -1.55 17.04 -3.36
CA LYS A 138 -2.51 18.08 -3.77
C LYS A 138 -2.08 19.46 -3.33
N ILE A 139 -1.66 19.62 -2.07
CA ILE A 139 -1.22 20.93 -1.53
C ILE A 139 0.03 21.40 -2.27
N VAL A 140 1.06 20.56 -2.38
CA VAL A 140 2.33 20.91 -3.04
C VAL A 140 2.11 21.25 -4.51
N CYS A 141 1.32 20.44 -5.24
CA CYS A 141 1.03 20.69 -6.65
C CYS A 141 0.18 21.94 -6.86
N SER A 142 -0.81 22.21 -5.98
CA SER A 142 -1.61 23.42 -6.01
C SER A 142 -0.75 24.67 -5.81
N ASN A 143 0.15 24.65 -4.82
CA ASN A 143 1.06 25.76 -4.56
C ASN A 143 2.00 26.04 -5.75
N SER A 144 2.38 25.00 -6.48
CA SER A 144 3.23 25.08 -7.68
C SER A 144 2.44 25.24 -8.98
N LYS A 145 1.10 25.30 -8.93
CA LYS A 145 0.19 25.36 -10.09
C LYS A 145 0.37 24.17 -11.05
N LEU A 146 0.72 23.01 -10.52
CA LEU A 146 0.90 21.76 -11.26
C LEU A 146 -0.35 20.89 -11.15
N ASN A 147 -0.62 20.09 -12.19
CA ASN A 147 -1.61 19.02 -12.14
C ASN A 147 -0.88 17.69 -11.88
N PRO A 148 -1.05 17.05 -10.72
CA PRO A 148 -0.35 15.82 -10.37
C PRO A 148 -0.80 14.61 -11.21
N GLY A 149 -1.97 14.67 -11.85
CA GLY A 149 -2.61 13.50 -12.47
C GLY A 149 -3.29 12.60 -11.46
N GLY A 150 -3.34 11.29 -11.75
CA GLY A 150 -4.00 10.28 -10.93
C GLY A 150 -3.73 8.88 -11.46
N ASP A 151 -4.64 7.94 -11.15
CA ASP A 151 -4.67 6.58 -11.70
C ASP A 151 -3.38 5.77 -11.46
N ILE A 152 -2.85 5.82 -10.24
CA ILE A 152 -1.70 5.00 -9.82
C ILE A 152 -2.18 3.71 -9.20
N TYR A 153 -1.70 2.58 -9.73
CA TYR A 153 -2.08 1.23 -9.31
C TYR A 153 -0.86 0.34 -9.02
N ILE A 154 -1.03 -0.59 -8.09
CA ILE A 154 -0.25 -1.83 -8.04
C ILE A 154 -0.99 -2.85 -8.90
N HIS A 155 -0.34 -3.49 -9.87
CA HIS A 155 -1.05 -4.34 -10.84
C HIS A 155 -0.21 -5.51 -11.37
N GLY A 156 -0.87 -6.41 -12.07
CA GLY A 156 -0.24 -7.50 -12.81
C GLY A 156 0.51 -7.02 -14.06
N SER A 157 0.85 -7.94 -14.96
CA SER A 157 1.71 -7.67 -16.11
C SER A 157 3.06 -7.04 -15.72
N CYS A 158 3.82 -6.51 -16.69
CA CYS A 158 5.14 -5.91 -16.42
C CYS A 158 5.40 -4.69 -17.32
N VAL A 159 4.45 -3.75 -17.35
CA VAL A 159 4.57 -2.49 -18.10
C VAL A 159 4.17 -1.35 -17.18
N THR A 160 4.82 -0.19 -17.30
CA THR A 160 4.47 0.96 -16.47
C THR A 160 4.82 2.29 -17.14
N VAL A 161 4.02 3.29 -16.82
CA VAL A 161 4.24 4.72 -17.07
C VAL A 161 4.06 5.54 -15.76
N GLY A 162 4.18 4.86 -14.59
CA GLY A 162 4.01 5.48 -13.27
C GLY A 162 3.33 4.57 -12.23
N CYS A 163 2.71 3.45 -12.66
CA CYS A 163 2.16 2.40 -11.78
C CYS A 163 3.26 1.46 -11.26
N ILE A 164 2.90 0.51 -10.41
CA ILE A 164 3.82 -0.45 -9.79
C ILE A 164 3.45 -1.87 -10.23
N PRO A 165 4.07 -2.41 -11.30
CA PRO A 165 3.79 -3.75 -11.79
C PRO A 165 4.54 -4.80 -10.98
N ILE A 166 3.82 -5.82 -10.53
CA ILE A 166 4.37 -6.95 -9.75
C ILE A 166 4.10 -8.31 -10.38
N GLN A 167 3.69 -8.37 -11.66
CA GLN A 167 3.29 -9.56 -12.40
C GLN A 167 2.01 -10.25 -11.86
N ASP A 168 1.38 -11.07 -12.72
CA ASP A 168 0.08 -11.68 -12.42
C ASP A 168 0.08 -12.60 -11.17
N PRO A 169 1.07 -13.50 -10.99
CA PRO A 169 1.03 -14.39 -9.83
C PRO A 169 1.17 -13.65 -8.49
N GLN A 170 1.88 -12.52 -8.46
CA GLN A 170 2.13 -11.73 -7.25
C GLN A 170 0.95 -10.82 -6.93
N ILE A 171 0.33 -10.20 -7.96
CA ILE A 171 -0.86 -9.37 -7.74
C ILE A 171 -2.06 -10.21 -7.27
N GLU A 172 -2.22 -11.45 -7.74
CA GLU A 172 -3.26 -12.36 -7.24
C GLU A 172 -3.13 -12.58 -5.73
N GLU A 173 -1.92 -12.88 -5.26
CA GLU A 173 -1.66 -13.06 -3.82
C GLU A 173 -1.92 -11.77 -3.03
N LEU A 174 -1.38 -10.65 -3.50
CA LEU A 174 -1.55 -9.35 -2.83
C LEU A 174 -3.02 -8.92 -2.79
N TYR A 175 -3.76 -9.15 -3.87
CA TYR A 175 -5.19 -8.84 -3.95
C TYR A 175 -6.00 -9.63 -2.92
N ILE A 176 -5.73 -10.94 -2.80
CA ILE A 176 -6.36 -11.81 -1.80
C ILE A 176 -6.05 -11.33 -0.37
N LEU A 177 -4.79 -10.98 -0.09
CA LEU A 177 -4.38 -10.47 1.21
C LEU A 177 -5.07 -9.14 1.54
N ALA A 178 -5.11 -8.22 0.58
CA ALA A 178 -5.76 -6.91 0.75
C ALA A 178 -7.28 -7.06 0.91
N MET A 179 -7.91 -7.90 0.09
CA MET A 179 -9.34 -8.21 0.19
C MET A 179 -9.68 -8.81 1.56
N SER A 180 -8.86 -9.73 2.06
CA SER A 180 -9.02 -10.34 3.37
C SER A 180 -8.89 -9.31 4.49
N ALA A 181 -7.85 -8.48 4.46
CA ALA A 181 -7.62 -7.45 5.47
C ALA A 181 -8.78 -6.43 5.51
N LYS A 182 -9.23 -5.96 4.33
CA LYS A 182 -10.38 -5.05 4.23
C LYS A 182 -11.65 -5.67 4.81
N SER A 183 -11.92 -6.92 4.50
CA SER A 183 -13.10 -7.64 5.01
C SER A 183 -13.03 -7.91 6.52
N ASN A 184 -11.84 -7.87 7.11
CA ASN A 184 -11.62 -7.94 8.55
C ASN A 184 -11.53 -6.56 9.23
N GLY A 185 -12.00 -5.50 8.56
CA GLY A 185 -12.14 -4.16 9.13
C GLY A 185 -10.93 -3.25 8.96
N GLN A 186 -9.97 -3.59 8.10
CA GLN A 186 -8.90 -2.66 7.73
C GLN A 186 -9.33 -1.80 6.53
N ASP A 187 -10.04 -0.71 6.79
CA ASP A 187 -10.54 0.18 5.73
C ASP A 187 -9.42 0.86 4.95
N PHE A 188 -8.37 1.27 5.63
CA PHE A 188 -7.19 1.90 5.04
C PHE A 188 -6.00 0.95 5.11
N ILE A 189 -5.64 0.33 3.99
CA ILE A 189 -4.46 -0.52 3.87
C ILE A 189 -3.29 0.36 3.47
N PRO A 190 -2.31 0.62 4.37
CA PRO A 190 -1.24 1.56 4.11
C PRO A 190 -0.28 1.04 3.03
N VAL A 191 0.13 1.94 2.14
CA VAL A 191 1.12 1.70 1.10
C VAL A 191 2.14 2.82 1.14
N HIS A 192 3.35 2.54 1.59
CA HIS A 192 4.44 3.51 1.61
C HIS A 192 5.40 3.24 0.44
N ILE A 193 5.73 4.26 -0.30
CA ILE A 193 6.63 4.17 -1.44
C ILE A 193 7.86 5.01 -1.16
N PHE A 194 9.01 4.35 -1.11
CA PHE A 194 10.31 4.92 -0.79
C PHE A 194 11.21 4.97 -2.04
N PRO A 195 12.11 5.95 -2.16
CA PRO A 195 13.10 5.97 -3.24
C PRO A 195 14.01 4.75 -3.20
N VAL A 196 14.49 4.40 -2.01
CA VAL A 196 15.48 3.34 -1.77
C VAL A 196 15.23 2.66 -0.42
N ARG A 197 15.90 1.54 -0.16
CA ARG A 197 16.07 1.01 1.19
C ARG A 197 17.12 1.84 1.93
N PHE A 198 16.68 2.65 2.88
CA PHE A 198 17.57 3.57 3.61
C PHE A 198 18.61 2.87 4.50
N ASN A 199 18.40 1.61 4.87
CA ASN A 199 19.36 0.80 5.62
C ASN A 199 20.31 -0.03 4.72
N ASN A 200 20.29 0.17 3.41
CA ASN A 200 21.18 -0.48 2.46
C ASN A 200 22.20 0.53 1.90
N ALA A 201 23.48 0.31 2.19
CA ALA A 201 24.54 1.23 1.80
C ALA A 201 24.64 1.46 0.28
N LYS A 202 24.41 0.39 -0.54
CA LYS A 202 24.44 0.50 -2.01
C LYS A 202 23.27 1.36 -2.51
N SER A 203 22.08 1.17 -1.94
CA SER A 203 20.87 1.92 -2.31
C SER A 203 21.03 3.39 -1.93
N MET A 204 21.58 3.68 -0.75
CA MET A 204 21.87 5.04 -0.30
C MET A 204 22.93 5.73 -1.18
N ALA A 205 24.04 5.06 -1.51
CA ALA A 205 25.06 5.62 -2.39
C ALA A 205 24.50 5.96 -3.79
N TYR A 206 23.59 5.13 -4.32
CA TYR A 206 22.88 5.44 -5.57
C TYR A 206 22.01 6.68 -5.43
N PHE A 207 21.18 6.74 -4.37
CA PHE A 207 20.30 7.87 -4.10
C PHE A 207 21.08 9.18 -3.99
N GLU A 208 22.11 9.21 -3.14
CA GLU A 208 22.97 10.39 -2.94
C GLU A 208 23.65 10.85 -4.24
N LYS A 209 24.13 9.90 -5.04
CA LYS A 209 24.76 10.21 -6.33
C LYS A 209 23.76 10.81 -7.33
N THR A 210 22.55 10.25 -7.41
CA THR A 210 21.57 10.66 -8.43
C THR A 210 20.80 11.93 -8.05
N THR A 211 20.73 12.27 -6.76
CA THR A 211 20.01 13.45 -6.26
C THR A 211 20.94 14.55 -5.72
N LYS A 212 22.26 14.47 -5.99
CA LYS A 212 23.25 15.41 -5.41
C LYS A 212 22.94 16.88 -5.70
N ASP A 213 22.33 17.17 -6.85
CA ASP A 213 22.00 18.51 -7.30
C ASP A 213 20.48 18.83 -7.11
N GLU A 214 19.78 17.99 -6.36
CA GLU A 214 18.32 18.07 -6.12
C GLU A 214 18.00 18.15 -4.62
N PRO A 215 18.31 19.27 -3.93
CA PRO A 215 18.16 19.39 -2.48
C PRO A 215 16.71 19.18 -2.00
N ASP A 216 15.71 19.58 -2.79
CA ASP A 216 14.30 19.40 -2.44
C ASP A 216 13.91 17.91 -2.41
N VAL A 217 14.46 17.11 -3.36
CA VAL A 217 14.26 15.65 -3.39
C VAL A 217 14.92 15.00 -2.19
N GLN A 218 16.13 15.44 -1.82
CA GLN A 218 16.82 14.94 -0.63
C GLN A 218 16.07 15.29 0.65
N GLN A 219 15.57 16.52 0.78
CA GLN A 219 14.79 16.95 1.94
C GLN A 219 13.48 16.14 2.06
N PHE A 220 12.79 15.93 0.95
CA PHE A 220 11.59 15.10 0.92
C PHE A 220 11.90 13.65 1.34
N ALA A 221 12.95 13.04 0.78
CA ALA A 221 13.37 11.69 1.13
C ALA A 221 13.76 11.55 2.60
N ASN A 222 14.36 12.58 3.22
CA ASN A 222 14.66 12.60 4.65
C ASN A 222 13.40 12.49 5.50
N LYS A 223 12.29 13.13 5.09
CA LYS A 223 11.00 12.96 5.76
C LYS A 223 10.43 11.55 5.62
N LEU A 224 10.58 10.94 4.46
CA LEU A 224 10.21 9.54 4.27
C LEU A 224 11.08 8.61 5.13
N LYS A 225 12.37 8.93 5.26
CA LYS A 225 13.32 8.16 6.08
C LYS A 225 12.95 8.14 7.56
N GLU A 226 12.44 9.24 8.12
CA GLU A 226 11.96 9.28 9.51
C GLU A 226 10.89 8.20 9.78
N VAL A 227 9.91 8.04 8.89
CA VAL A 227 8.88 6.98 8.98
C VAL A 227 9.46 5.60 8.76
N TYR A 228 10.40 5.47 7.82
CA TYR A 228 11.11 4.22 7.57
C TYR A 228 11.86 3.76 8.81
N ASP A 229 12.66 4.63 9.41
CA ASP A 229 13.47 4.31 10.60
C ASP A 229 12.61 3.97 11.81
N TYR A 230 11.51 4.71 12.02
CA TYR A 230 10.52 4.38 13.06
C TYR A 230 9.99 2.96 12.87
N PHE A 231 9.56 2.61 11.65
CA PHE A 231 9.05 1.28 11.36
C PHE A 231 10.12 0.20 11.53
N GLU A 232 11.38 0.45 11.11
CA GLU A 232 12.47 -0.52 11.32
C GLU A 232 12.71 -0.80 12.79
N LYS A 233 12.56 0.19 13.65
CA LYS A 233 12.74 0.05 15.09
C LYS A 233 11.54 -0.61 15.77
N GLU A 234 10.34 -0.08 15.54
CA GLU A 234 9.15 -0.44 16.31
C GLU A 234 8.30 -1.54 15.66
N LYS A 235 8.50 -1.80 14.36
CA LYS A 235 7.62 -2.64 13.52
C LYS A 235 6.14 -2.25 13.64
N LYS A 236 5.89 -0.97 13.87
CA LYS A 236 4.58 -0.30 13.93
C LYS A 236 4.61 0.94 13.06
N LEU A 237 3.45 1.37 12.61
CA LEU A 237 3.34 2.61 11.84
C LEU A 237 3.19 3.80 12.80
N PRO A 238 3.94 4.89 12.60
CA PRO A 238 3.67 6.13 13.31
C PRO A 238 2.40 6.80 12.78
N VAL A 239 1.87 7.76 13.51
CA VAL A 239 0.86 8.66 12.99
C VAL A 239 1.54 9.71 12.12
N ILE A 240 1.06 9.84 10.87
CA ILE A 240 1.59 10.79 9.90
C ILE A 240 0.55 11.87 9.67
N SER A 241 0.89 13.11 9.95
CA SER A 241 0.10 14.31 9.62
C SER A 241 0.70 15.05 8.43
N ILE A 242 -0.06 15.99 7.90
CA ILE A 242 0.35 16.83 6.78
C ILE A 242 0.16 18.27 7.18
N ASP A 243 1.21 19.06 7.10
CA ASP A 243 1.18 20.49 7.41
C ASP A 243 0.47 21.32 6.33
N THR A 244 0.29 22.60 6.57
CA THR A 244 -0.39 23.53 5.65
C THR A 244 0.37 23.77 4.33
N LYS A 245 1.64 23.36 4.26
CA LYS A 245 2.49 23.47 3.05
C LYS A 245 2.58 22.14 2.31
N GLY A 246 1.96 21.07 2.83
CA GLY A 246 1.99 19.72 2.26
C GLY A 246 3.17 18.87 2.76
N GLY A 247 3.92 19.33 3.76
CA GLY A 247 4.98 18.58 4.39
C GLY A 247 4.44 17.45 5.28
N TYR A 248 5.15 16.32 5.35
CA TYR A 248 4.84 15.26 6.30
C TYR A 248 5.42 15.57 7.68
N GLU A 249 4.62 15.38 8.71
CA GLU A 249 5.00 15.44 10.12
C GLU A 249 4.70 14.12 10.81
N ILE A 250 5.62 13.67 11.67
CA ILE A 250 5.51 12.40 12.37
C ILE A 250 5.17 12.70 13.83
N MET A 251 4.04 12.16 14.28
CA MET A 251 3.64 12.20 15.67
C MET A 251 3.91 10.84 16.31
N ASN A 252 4.70 10.84 17.37
CA ASN A 252 5.08 9.66 18.16
C ASN A 252 4.06 9.36 19.26
#